data_607db6c47ca41bb7b9b3f71d8e3b0678
#
_entry.id   607db6c47ca41bb7b9b3f71d8e3b0678
#
_cell.length_a   1.000
_cell.length_b   1.000
_cell.length_c   1.000
_cell.angle_alpha   90.00
_cell.angle_beta   90.00
_cell.angle_gamma   90.00
#
_symmetry.space_group_name_H-M   'P 1'
#
loop_
_entity.id
_entity.type
_entity.pdbx_description
1 polymer ?
#
loop_
_entity_poly.entity_id
_entity_poly.type
_entity_poly.pdbx_seq_one_letter_code
_entity_poly.pdbx_strand_id
1 'polypeptide(L)'
;MQLISEVDLHYLPVDDPGLRADPFPALNAARAQHPWIAKIDLGYFVFGYQAVKDLAGKDDCLHPDFETVVDHLGVRGTPWAEFQTNILVAISGERHLRIRSSAAEAFTPRNINRNIAMIRAQANAMLDEWVPKGKFDFVEFAATYPISVMCGLLGTSTEEIPRIKDTLDAQSRVGSRDPALISTLLDGYHIMWDYCDRLVRGREAEGVDDSDLLDQLITAKNEGELSEKELRYLLMMLFPAGYDTSKNSLSLILYYMIDRPEDWRRCAEDLPYCQRVTEEMFRFHSTVSQKRTVVKEFDYDGIRFPVGTFLIFGTSVAGRDPTAFKDADTFNPDLPRDIRNVAFGRGVHMCLGQHLARAQIA
;
A
#
# COMPACT_ATOMS: atom_id res chain seq x y z
N MET A 1 10.53 -24.38 23.15
CA MET A 1 10.15 -23.73 21.87
C MET A 1 9.78 -24.81 20.89
N GLN A 2 8.63 -24.70 20.26
CA GLN A 2 8.15 -25.62 19.25
C GLN A 2 8.46 -25.02 17.86
N LEU A 3 8.88 -25.82 16.89
CA LEU A 3 9.04 -25.33 15.53
C LEU A 3 7.67 -24.97 14.94
N ILE A 4 7.58 -23.91 14.17
CA ILE A 4 6.33 -23.50 13.52
C ILE A 4 5.71 -24.62 12.66
N SER A 5 6.54 -25.47 12.05
CA SER A 5 6.11 -26.63 11.27
C SER A 5 5.46 -27.76 12.09
N GLU A 6 5.66 -27.75 13.41
CA GLU A 6 5.13 -28.75 14.35
C GLU A 6 3.88 -28.23 15.09
N VAL A 7 3.55 -26.94 14.96
CA VAL A 7 2.36 -26.37 15.56
C VAL A 7 1.12 -26.81 14.79
N ASP A 8 0.13 -27.31 15.52
CA ASP A 8 -1.17 -27.68 14.92
C ASP A 8 -1.97 -26.41 14.61
N LEU A 9 -2.08 -26.07 13.33
CA LEU A 9 -2.66 -24.82 12.83
C LEU A 9 -3.78 -25.09 11.85
N HIS A 10 -4.83 -24.29 11.95
CA HIS A 10 -5.89 -24.26 10.94
C HIS A 10 -5.32 -23.89 9.57
N TYR A 11 -5.76 -24.63 8.54
CA TYR A 11 -5.36 -24.34 7.16
C TYR A 11 -6.35 -23.37 6.52
N LEU A 12 -5.83 -22.27 5.96
CA LEU A 12 -6.58 -21.28 5.19
C LEU A 12 -6.25 -21.42 3.70
N PRO A 13 -7.22 -21.83 2.87
CA PRO A 13 -7.06 -21.93 1.41
C PRO A 13 -7.14 -20.53 0.78
N VAL A 14 -6.04 -19.76 0.84
CA VAL A 14 -6.03 -18.34 0.42
C VAL A 14 -6.34 -18.10 -1.06
N ASP A 15 -6.29 -19.14 -1.87
CA ASP A 15 -6.68 -19.10 -3.28
C ASP A 15 -8.17 -19.44 -3.51
N ASP A 16 -8.90 -19.86 -2.47
CA ASP A 16 -10.34 -20.13 -2.56
C ASP A 16 -11.14 -18.85 -2.77
N PRO A 17 -12.01 -18.77 -3.79
CA PRO A 17 -12.82 -17.59 -4.06
C PRO A 17 -13.77 -17.22 -2.92
N GLY A 18 -14.28 -18.19 -2.16
CA GLY A 18 -15.16 -17.97 -1.01
C GLY A 18 -14.41 -17.28 0.13
N LEU A 19 -13.17 -17.73 0.41
CA LEU A 19 -12.31 -17.08 1.40
C LEU A 19 -11.95 -15.65 0.97
N ARG A 20 -11.74 -15.41 -0.31
CA ARG A 20 -11.47 -14.05 -0.82
C ARG A 20 -12.68 -13.12 -0.73
N ALA A 21 -13.88 -13.66 -0.94
CA ALA A 21 -15.12 -12.88 -0.83
C ALA A 21 -15.43 -12.49 0.63
N ASP A 22 -15.29 -13.42 1.58
CA ASP A 22 -15.45 -13.17 3.01
C ASP A 22 -14.47 -14.04 3.83
N PRO A 23 -13.33 -13.49 4.26
CA PRO A 23 -12.32 -14.23 5.01
C PRO A 23 -12.70 -14.48 6.48
N PHE A 24 -13.68 -13.77 7.04
CA PHE A 24 -13.89 -13.73 8.49
C PHE A 24 -14.44 -15.02 9.10
N PRO A 25 -15.35 -15.78 8.46
CA PRO A 25 -15.73 -17.10 8.99
C PRO A 25 -14.55 -18.06 9.14
N ALA A 26 -13.67 -18.12 8.12
CA ALA A 26 -12.49 -18.98 8.16
C ALA A 26 -11.44 -18.47 9.17
N LEU A 27 -11.25 -17.15 9.28
CA LEU A 27 -10.38 -16.55 10.29
C LEU A 27 -10.88 -16.78 11.72
N ASN A 28 -12.19 -16.79 11.94
CA ASN A 28 -12.77 -17.12 13.23
C ASN A 28 -12.56 -18.59 13.58
N ALA A 29 -12.68 -19.51 12.60
CA ALA A 29 -12.32 -20.91 12.79
C ALA A 29 -10.82 -21.09 13.08
N ALA A 30 -9.96 -20.38 12.35
CA ALA A 30 -8.52 -20.39 12.63
C ALA A 30 -8.19 -19.86 14.02
N ARG A 31 -8.84 -18.78 14.45
CA ARG A 31 -8.64 -18.18 15.79
C ARG A 31 -9.07 -19.12 16.93
N ALA A 32 -10.06 -19.98 16.69
CA ALA A 32 -10.46 -21.00 17.69
C ALA A 32 -9.37 -22.05 17.91
N GLN A 33 -8.52 -22.33 16.93
CA GLN A 33 -7.40 -23.27 17.03
C GLN A 33 -6.11 -22.59 17.48
N HIS A 34 -5.77 -21.42 16.90
CA HIS A 34 -4.62 -20.65 17.30
C HIS A 34 -4.93 -19.13 17.26
N PRO A 35 -4.60 -18.34 18.31
CA PRO A 35 -5.13 -16.98 18.45
C PRO A 35 -4.67 -15.98 17.39
N TRP A 36 -3.55 -16.20 16.70
CA TRP A 36 -2.98 -15.18 15.85
C TRP A 36 -2.33 -15.65 14.56
N ILE A 37 -2.19 -16.98 14.29
CA ILE A 37 -1.53 -17.51 13.09
C ILE A 37 -2.28 -18.73 12.53
N ALA A 38 -2.27 -18.86 11.23
CA ALA A 38 -2.82 -20.01 10.50
C ALA A 38 -1.83 -20.48 9.43
N LYS A 39 -2.00 -21.72 8.96
CA LYS A 39 -1.21 -22.29 7.86
C LYS A 39 -1.83 -21.92 6.51
N ILE A 40 -1.00 -21.65 5.53
CA ILE A 40 -1.35 -21.46 4.12
C ILE A 40 -0.43 -22.30 3.23
N ASP A 41 -0.69 -22.41 1.92
CA ASP A 41 0.12 -23.23 1.01
C ASP A 41 1.60 -22.87 1.00
N LEU A 42 1.92 -21.59 0.98
CA LEU A 42 3.30 -21.08 0.89
C LEU A 42 3.98 -20.88 2.25
N GLY A 43 3.25 -21.04 3.36
CA GLY A 43 3.79 -20.74 4.69
C GLY A 43 2.70 -20.44 5.69
N TYR A 44 2.69 -19.24 6.29
CA TYR A 44 1.77 -18.92 7.37
C TYR A 44 1.15 -17.53 7.21
N PHE A 45 -0.08 -17.38 7.69
CA PHE A 45 -0.84 -16.15 7.72
C PHE A 45 -0.98 -15.64 9.15
N VAL A 46 -0.37 -14.51 9.47
CA VAL A 46 -0.42 -13.85 10.77
C VAL A 46 -1.57 -12.85 10.75
N PHE A 47 -2.65 -13.13 11.50
CA PHE A 47 -3.88 -12.34 11.48
C PHE A 47 -4.22 -11.66 12.82
N GLY A 48 -3.63 -12.10 13.93
CA GLY A 48 -3.84 -11.48 15.23
C GLY A 48 -3.20 -10.09 15.30
N TYR A 49 -3.93 -9.10 15.79
CA TYR A 49 -3.47 -7.70 15.85
C TYR A 49 -2.12 -7.54 16.55
N GLN A 50 -1.98 -8.13 17.75
CA GLN A 50 -0.74 -7.97 18.52
C GLN A 50 0.45 -8.61 17.81
N ALA A 51 0.27 -9.81 17.22
CA ALA A 51 1.33 -10.48 16.47
C ALA A 51 1.73 -9.69 15.22
N VAL A 52 0.75 -9.17 14.45
CA VAL A 52 1.04 -8.30 13.30
C VAL A 52 1.81 -7.06 13.76
N LYS A 53 1.38 -6.43 14.86
CA LYS A 53 2.03 -5.23 15.40
C LYS A 53 3.48 -5.47 15.83
N ASP A 54 3.74 -6.60 16.48
CA ASP A 54 5.06 -6.92 17.03
C ASP A 54 6.04 -7.41 15.96
N LEU A 55 5.54 -8.24 15.03
CA LEU A 55 6.38 -8.88 14.04
C LEU A 55 6.62 -8.02 12.79
N ALA A 56 5.67 -7.17 12.40
CA ALA A 56 5.82 -6.33 11.19
C ALA A 56 7.00 -5.33 11.28
N GLY A 57 7.52 -5.07 12.45
CA GLY A 57 8.69 -4.21 12.66
C GLY A 57 10.00 -4.95 12.97
N LYS A 58 10.03 -6.30 12.84
CA LYS A 58 11.26 -7.10 13.08
C LYS A 58 12.13 -7.15 11.82
N ASP A 59 12.56 -5.98 11.36
CA ASP A 59 13.32 -5.82 10.10
C ASP A 59 14.70 -6.50 10.11
N ASP A 60 15.23 -6.85 11.30
CA ASP A 60 16.47 -7.62 11.46
C ASP A 60 16.30 -9.12 11.18
N CYS A 61 15.06 -9.62 11.23
CA CYS A 61 14.72 -11.04 11.03
C CYS A 61 13.82 -11.29 9.83
N LEU A 62 13.07 -10.28 9.38
CA LEU A 62 11.99 -10.40 8.40
C LEU A 62 12.19 -9.41 7.26
N HIS A 63 12.53 -9.93 6.07
CA HIS A 63 12.66 -9.12 4.88
C HIS A 63 11.43 -9.20 3.97
N PRO A 64 11.10 -8.12 3.23
CA PRO A 64 10.07 -8.19 2.19
C PRO A 64 10.33 -9.29 1.18
N ASP A 65 9.27 -9.96 0.74
CA ASP A 65 9.37 -11.01 -0.27
C ASP A 65 8.68 -10.57 -1.58
N PHE A 66 9.51 -10.29 -2.58
CA PHE A 66 9.09 -10.01 -3.95
C PHE A 66 9.66 -11.03 -4.95
N GLU A 67 10.62 -11.85 -4.50
CA GLU A 67 11.22 -12.91 -5.31
C GLU A 67 10.20 -14.01 -5.63
N THR A 68 9.39 -14.38 -4.64
CA THR A 68 8.36 -15.44 -4.80
C THR A 68 7.40 -15.15 -5.95
N VAL A 69 6.98 -13.91 -6.17
CA VAL A 69 6.08 -13.58 -7.29
C VAL A 69 6.81 -13.59 -8.63
N VAL A 70 8.07 -13.16 -8.67
CA VAL A 70 8.92 -13.20 -9.88
C VAL A 70 9.14 -14.66 -10.33
N ASP A 71 9.44 -15.54 -9.37
CA ASP A 71 9.63 -16.96 -9.64
C ASP A 71 8.34 -17.66 -10.08
N HIS A 72 7.23 -17.35 -9.41
CA HIS A 72 5.92 -17.91 -9.75
C HIS A 72 5.49 -17.56 -11.18
N LEU A 73 5.71 -16.30 -11.59
CA LEU A 73 5.40 -15.86 -12.95
C LEU A 73 6.43 -16.32 -13.99
N GLY A 74 7.57 -16.88 -13.58
CA GLY A 74 8.62 -17.34 -14.48
C GLY A 74 9.31 -16.24 -15.27
N VAL A 75 9.35 -15.02 -14.75
CA VAL A 75 9.85 -13.82 -15.44
C VAL A 75 11.24 -13.38 -14.97
N ARG A 76 11.95 -14.22 -14.23
CA ARG A 76 13.32 -13.95 -13.76
C ARG A 76 14.24 -13.61 -14.95
N GLY A 77 15.07 -12.61 -14.76
CA GLY A 77 15.99 -12.11 -15.79
C GLY A 77 15.39 -11.04 -16.72
N THR A 78 14.10 -10.71 -16.58
CA THR A 78 13.51 -9.59 -17.30
C THR A 78 13.76 -8.25 -16.58
N PRO A 79 13.73 -7.11 -17.30
CA PRO A 79 13.81 -5.79 -16.68
C PRO A 79 12.71 -5.52 -15.64
N TRP A 80 11.50 -6.05 -15.87
CA TRP A 80 10.41 -5.96 -14.90
C TRP A 80 10.72 -6.72 -13.60
N ALA A 81 11.29 -7.92 -13.67
CA ALA A 81 11.68 -8.69 -12.51
C ALA A 81 12.79 -7.98 -11.71
N GLU A 82 13.76 -7.40 -12.40
CA GLU A 82 14.79 -6.58 -11.75
C GLU A 82 14.17 -5.36 -11.04
N PHE A 83 13.23 -4.67 -11.69
CA PHE A 83 12.49 -3.59 -11.07
C PHE A 83 11.77 -4.06 -9.80
N GLN A 84 10.97 -5.14 -9.87
CA GLN A 84 10.19 -5.66 -8.74
C GLN A 84 11.03 -6.01 -7.51
N THR A 85 12.24 -6.54 -7.72
CA THR A 85 13.12 -6.96 -6.62
C THR A 85 14.03 -5.84 -6.11
N ASN A 86 14.03 -4.68 -6.77
CA ASN A 86 14.88 -3.54 -6.42
C ASN A 86 14.11 -2.25 -6.07
N ILE A 87 12.78 -2.28 -6.04
CA ILE A 87 11.98 -1.15 -5.57
C ILE A 87 12.11 -0.96 -4.06
N LEU A 88 11.86 0.24 -3.56
CA LEU A 88 12.00 0.61 -2.15
C LEU A 88 11.32 -0.37 -1.19
N VAL A 89 10.14 -0.86 -1.54
CA VAL A 89 9.37 -1.78 -0.68
C VAL A 89 9.88 -3.24 -0.71
N ALA A 90 10.80 -3.57 -1.63
CA ALA A 90 11.37 -4.92 -1.80
C ALA A 90 12.75 -5.07 -1.15
N ILE A 91 13.49 -3.98 -0.97
CA ILE A 91 14.85 -3.99 -0.43
C ILE A 91 14.88 -3.73 1.07
N SER A 92 15.98 -4.10 1.73
CA SER A 92 16.18 -3.95 3.19
C SER A 92 17.57 -3.36 3.51
N GLY A 93 17.82 -3.09 4.79
CA GLY A 93 19.12 -2.64 5.29
C GLY A 93 19.46 -1.19 4.90
N GLU A 94 20.76 -0.91 4.83
CA GLU A 94 21.28 0.44 4.58
C GLU A 94 20.82 1.03 3.25
N ARG A 95 20.75 0.20 2.20
CA ARG A 95 20.25 0.64 0.89
C ARG A 95 18.80 1.13 0.98
N HIS A 96 17.93 0.39 1.68
CA HIS A 96 16.53 0.81 1.92
C HIS A 96 16.48 2.15 2.65
N LEU A 97 17.25 2.30 3.75
CA LEU A 97 17.25 3.52 4.55
C LEU A 97 17.72 4.73 3.73
N ARG A 98 18.77 4.59 2.94
CA ARG A 98 19.31 5.64 2.08
C ARG A 98 18.29 6.10 1.03
N ILE A 99 17.72 5.16 0.26
CA ILE A 99 16.72 5.49 -0.77
C ILE A 99 15.45 6.06 -0.14
N ARG A 100 15.03 5.53 1.02
CA ARG A 100 13.85 6.03 1.72
C ARG A 100 14.03 7.46 2.21
N SER A 101 15.22 7.81 2.72
CA SER A 101 15.49 9.16 3.23
C SER A 101 15.35 10.23 2.15
N SER A 102 15.76 9.94 0.91
CA SER A 102 15.64 10.89 -0.21
C SER A 102 14.21 11.33 -0.54
N ALA A 103 13.20 10.50 -0.21
CA ALA A 103 11.80 10.86 -0.44
C ALA A 103 11.03 11.21 0.85
N ALA A 104 11.58 10.91 2.02
CA ALA A 104 10.83 10.93 3.28
C ALA A 104 10.30 12.33 3.65
N GLU A 105 11.05 13.38 3.35
CA GLU A 105 10.66 14.74 3.70
C GLU A 105 9.38 15.18 2.99
N ALA A 106 9.20 14.84 1.72
CA ALA A 106 8.01 15.18 0.95
C ALA A 106 6.71 14.60 1.55
N PHE A 107 6.80 13.45 2.23
CA PHE A 107 5.66 12.75 2.83
C PHE A 107 5.47 13.03 4.34
N THR A 108 6.22 13.96 4.92
CA THR A 108 6.01 14.39 6.30
C THR A 108 4.65 15.09 6.47
N PRO A 109 4.05 15.07 7.68
CA PRO A 109 2.80 15.80 7.95
C PRO A 109 2.90 17.29 7.56
N ARG A 110 4.06 17.91 7.81
CA ARG A 110 4.30 19.31 7.47
C ARG A 110 4.19 19.59 5.97
N ASN A 111 4.83 18.75 5.15
CA ASN A 111 4.85 18.93 3.70
C ASN A 111 3.53 18.51 3.06
N ILE A 112 2.88 17.45 3.54
CA ILE A 112 1.52 17.13 3.09
C ILE A 112 0.53 18.26 3.42
N ASN A 113 0.60 18.86 4.60
CA ASN A 113 -0.26 19.99 4.95
C ASN A 113 -0.04 21.20 4.04
N ARG A 114 1.17 21.46 3.55
CA ARG A 114 1.44 22.51 2.55
C ARG A 114 0.76 22.22 1.21
N ASN A 115 0.58 20.96 0.87
CA ASN A 115 -0.03 20.51 -0.37
C ASN A 115 -1.56 20.28 -0.27
N ILE A 116 -2.20 20.52 0.88
CA ILE A 116 -3.66 20.32 1.06
C ILE A 116 -4.47 21.14 0.04
N ALA A 117 -4.07 22.36 -0.26
CA ALA A 117 -4.76 23.19 -1.24
C ALA A 117 -4.72 22.59 -2.63
N MET A 118 -3.57 22.04 -3.05
CA MET A 118 -3.40 21.34 -4.32
C MET A 118 -4.23 20.04 -4.35
N ILE A 119 -4.18 19.22 -3.29
CA ILE A 119 -4.96 17.98 -3.16
C ILE A 119 -6.45 18.26 -3.33
N ARG A 120 -6.98 19.28 -2.65
CA ARG A 120 -8.39 19.71 -2.77
C ARG A 120 -8.71 20.29 -4.14
N ALA A 121 -7.81 21.05 -4.73
CA ALA A 121 -8.01 21.60 -6.09
C ALA A 121 -8.14 20.48 -7.14
N GLN A 122 -7.35 19.41 -7.04
CA GLN A 122 -7.47 18.25 -7.93
C GLN A 122 -8.83 17.54 -7.78
N ALA A 123 -9.29 17.32 -6.54
CA ALA A 123 -10.61 16.74 -6.30
C ALA A 123 -11.73 17.61 -6.85
N ASN A 124 -11.69 18.94 -6.54
CA ASN A 124 -12.71 19.87 -6.99
C ASN A 124 -12.77 20.00 -8.51
N ALA A 125 -11.62 20.10 -9.19
CA ALA A 125 -11.58 20.18 -10.64
C ALA A 125 -12.27 18.98 -11.31
N MET A 126 -12.04 17.76 -10.80
CA MET A 126 -12.72 16.57 -11.29
C MET A 126 -14.22 16.59 -10.97
N LEU A 127 -14.61 16.99 -9.76
CA LEU A 127 -16.01 17.07 -9.36
C LEU A 127 -16.76 18.14 -10.14
N ASP A 128 -16.17 19.31 -10.39
CA ASP A 128 -16.73 20.38 -11.19
C ASP A 128 -17.03 19.94 -12.63
N GLU A 129 -16.18 19.06 -13.19
CA GLU A 129 -16.41 18.47 -14.52
C GLU A 129 -17.50 17.38 -14.50
N TRP A 130 -17.51 16.53 -13.45
CA TRP A 130 -18.27 15.27 -13.48
C TRP A 130 -19.66 15.38 -12.85
N VAL A 131 -19.82 16.16 -11.77
CA VAL A 131 -21.12 16.33 -11.10
C VAL A 131 -22.21 16.90 -12.01
N PRO A 132 -21.94 17.87 -12.91
CA PRO A 132 -22.94 18.38 -13.84
C PRO A 132 -23.49 17.35 -14.83
N LYS A 133 -22.79 16.22 -15.04
CA LYS A 133 -23.26 15.11 -15.86
C LYS A 133 -24.43 14.33 -15.22
N GLY A 134 -24.77 14.64 -13.94
CA GLY A 134 -25.86 14.06 -13.15
C GLY A 134 -25.58 12.67 -12.59
N LYS A 135 -24.72 11.89 -13.22
CA LYS A 135 -24.17 10.61 -12.75
C LYS A 135 -22.78 10.39 -13.32
N PHE A 136 -21.93 9.72 -12.57
CA PHE A 136 -20.60 9.30 -13.04
C PHE A 136 -20.20 7.98 -12.38
N ASP A 137 -19.24 7.29 -13.00
CA ASP A 137 -18.63 6.10 -12.41
C ASP A 137 -17.63 6.52 -11.34
N PHE A 138 -17.92 6.21 -10.09
CA PHE A 138 -17.01 6.53 -8.97
C PHE A 138 -15.69 5.76 -9.03
N VAL A 139 -15.67 4.58 -9.66
CA VAL A 139 -14.41 3.81 -9.83
C VAL A 139 -13.44 4.57 -10.73
N GLU A 140 -13.97 5.25 -11.78
CA GLU A 140 -13.14 6.11 -12.64
C GLU A 140 -12.61 7.33 -11.88
N PHE A 141 -13.43 7.96 -11.03
CA PHE A 141 -12.97 9.03 -10.14
C PHE A 141 -11.87 8.53 -9.22
N ALA A 142 -12.12 7.43 -8.49
CA ALA A 142 -11.17 6.83 -7.56
C ALA A 142 -9.87 6.36 -8.24
N ALA A 143 -9.94 6.01 -9.53
CA ALA A 143 -8.76 5.63 -10.32
C ALA A 143 -7.95 6.84 -10.81
N THR A 144 -8.59 7.95 -11.12
CA THR A 144 -7.91 9.12 -11.71
C THR A 144 -7.37 10.08 -10.65
N TYR A 145 -8.15 10.33 -9.60
CA TYR A 145 -7.81 11.31 -8.56
C TYR A 145 -6.48 11.05 -7.86
N PRO A 146 -6.14 9.84 -7.36
CA PRO A 146 -4.85 9.62 -6.70
C PRO A 146 -3.64 9.81 -7.62
N ILE A 147 -3.78 9.48 -8.91
CA ILE A 147 -2.71 9.72 -9.88
C ILE A 147 -2.52 11.22 -10.08
N SER A 148 -3.61 11.99 -10.20
CA SER A 148 -3.53 13.44 -10.36
C SER A 148 -2.86 14.11 -9.16
N VAL A 149 -3.14 13.63 -7.94
CA VAL A 149 -2.46 14.10 -6.73
C VAL A 149 -0.96 13.78 -6.78
N MET A 150 -0.57 12.58 -7.23
CA MET A 150 0.84 12.21 -7.39
C MET A 150 1.53 13.10 -8.44
N CYS A 151 0.88 13.37 -9.57
CA CYS A 151 1.38 14.32 -10.57
C CYS A 151 1.60 15.71 -9.94
N GLY A 152 0.65 16.19 -9.14
CA GLY A 152 0.77 17.48 -8.43
C GLY A 152 1.94 17.52 -7.46
N LEU A 153 2.22 16.43 -6.73
CA LEU A 153 3.37 16.33 -5.83
C LEU A 153 4.71 16.31 -6.57
N LEU A 154 4.73 15.76 -7.78
CA LEU A 154 5.90 15.68 -8.65
C LEU A 154 6.03 16.92 -9.57
N GLY A 155 5.10 17.89 -9.48
CA GLY A 155 5.09 19.06 -10.36
C GLY A 155 4.94 18.72 -11.85
N THR A 156 4.19 17.65 -12.19
CA THR A 156 4.04 17.16 -13.56
C THR A 156 2.60 17.30 -14.07
N SER A 157 2.43 17.28 -15.40
CA SER A 157 1.12 17.31 -16.05
C SER A 157 0.34 16.00 -15.82
N THR A 158 -1.00 16.10 -15.79
CA THR A 158 -1.92 14.97 -15.75
C THR A 158 -2.25 14.39 -17.12
N GLU A 159 -1.75 14.97 -18.22
CA GLU A 159 -2.06 14.58 -19.59
C GLU A 159 -1.63 13.15 -19.95
N GLU A 160 -0.57 12.65 -19.30
CA GLU A 160 -0.07 11.28 -19.51
C GLU A 160 -0.84 10.21 -18.69
N ILE A 161 -1.76 10.61 -17.79
CA ILE A 161 -2.52 9.65 -16.97
C ILE A 161 -3.19 8.56 -17.80
N PRO A 162 -3.90 8.85 -18.91
CA PRO A 162 -4.53 7.79 -19.70
C PRO A 162 -3.54 6.75 -20.24
N ARG A 163 -2.30 7.17 -20.52
CA ARG A 163 -1.26 6.29 -21.07
C ARG A 163 -0.69 5.33 -20.02
N ILE A 164 -0.57 5.78 -18.75
CA ILE A 164 0.04 4.98 -17.67
C ILE A 164 -0.97 4.18 -16.88
N LYS A 165 -2.26 4.51 -16.94
CA LYS A 165 -3.34 3.91 -16.12
C LYS A 165 -3.41 2.41 -16.28
N ASP A 166 -3.42 1.88 -17.51
CA ASP A 166 -3.50 0.44 -17.76
C ASP A 166 -2.30 -0.32 -17.17
N THR A 167 -1.12 0.31 -17.22
CA THR A 167 0.09 -0.23 -16.59
C THR A 167 -0.04 -0.28 -15.08
N LEU A 168 -0.60 0.77 -14.46
CA LEU A 168 -0.84 0.81 -13.02
C LEU A 168 -1.88 -0.23 -12.60
N ASP A 169 -2.95 -0.42 -13.38
CA ASP A 169 -3.97 -1.46 -13.13
C ASP A 169 -3.37 -2.87 -13.24
N ALA A 170 -2.50 -3.14 -14.20
CA ALA A 170 -1.80 -4.43 -14.30
C ALA A 170 -0.86 -4.66 -13.12
N GLN A 171 -0.09 -3.63 -12.74
CA GLN A 171 0.83 -3.68 -11.61
C GLN A 171 0.09 -3.92 -10.27
N SER A 172 -1.10 -3.35 -10.08
CA SER A 172 -1.92 -3.57 -8.89
C SER A 172 -2.38 -5.02 -8.74
N ARG A 173 -2.50 -5.75 -9.85
CA ARG A 173 -2.95 -7.14 -9.90
C ARG A 173 -1.84 -8.18 -9.80
N VAL A 174 -0.59 -7.78 -9.70
CA VAL A 174 0.58 -8.68 -9.59
C VAL A 174 0.41 -9.72 -8.47
N GLY A 175 -0.23 -9.34 -7.37
CA GLY A 175 -0.53 -10.24 -6.25
C GLY A 175 -1.47 -11.41 -6.61
N SER A 176 -2.23 -11.33 -7.72
CA SER A 176 -3.07 -12.42 -8.20
C SER A 176 -2.26 -13.58 -8.78
N ARG A 177 -1.00 -13.35 -9.16
CA ARG A 177 -0.12 -14.32 -9.80
C ARG A 177 -0.67 -14.86 -11.13
N ASP A 178 -1.54 -14.09 -11.80
CA ASP A 178 -2.17 -14.48 -13.06
C ASP A 178 -1.17 -14.40 -14.22
N PRO A 179 -0.83 -15.52 -14.89
CA PRO A 179 0.10 -15.51 -16.02
C PRO A 179 -0.37 -14.64 -17.21
N ALA A 180 -1.67 -14.39 -17.35
CA ALA A 180 -2.21 -13.53 -18.39
C ALA A 180 -1.74 -12.06 -18.28
N LEU A 181 -1.24 -11.65 -17.10
CA LEU A 181 -0.70 -10.32 -16.89
C LEU A 181 0.74 -10.15 -17.39
N ILE A 182 1.46 -11.23 -17.69
CA ILE A 182 2.92 -11.18 -17.94
C ILE A 182 3.25 -10.19 -19.07
N SER A 183 2.61 -10.31 -20.25
CA SER A 183 2.89 -9.39 -21.36
C SER A 183 2.63 -7.94 -20.98
N THR A 184 1.48 -7.65 -20.34
CA THR A 184 1.13 -6.29 -19.91
C THR A 184 2.10 -5.75 -18.86
N LEU A 185 2.62 -6.58 -17.95
CA LEU A 185 3.62 -6.17 -16.97
C LEU A 185 4.97 -5.85 -17.62
N LEU A 186 5.40 -6.64 -18.59
CA LEU A 186 6.66 -6.41 -19.32
C LEU A 186 6.59 -5.16 -20.19
N ASP A 187 5.52 -4.99 -20.93
CA ASP A 187 5.28 -3.79 -21.74
C ASP A 187 5.11 -2.55 -20.84
N GLY A 188 4.36 -2.69 -19.77
CA GLY A 188 4.13 -1.66 -18.77
C GLY A 188 5.41 -1.16 -18.09
N TYR A 189 6.40 -2.04 -17.87
CA TYR A 189 7.71 -1.62 -17.40
C TYR A 189 8.34 -0.59 -18.34
N HIS A 190 8.34 -0.85 -19.64
CA HIS A 190 8.93 0.06 -20.63
C HIS A 190 8.15 1.38 -20.71
N ILE A 191 6.82 1.33 -20.66
CA ILE A 191 5.97 2.53 -20.66
C ILE A 191 6.29 3.41 -19.44
N MET A 192 6.36 2.82 -18.24
CA MET A 192 6.66 3.56 -17.01
C MET A 192 8.10 4.05 -16.97
N TRP A 193 9.07 3.25 -17.45
CA TRP A 193 10.45 3.67 -17.53
C TRP A 193 10.60 4.88 -18.44
N ASP A 194 10.04 4.83 -19.66
CA ASP A 194 10.10 5.93 -20.62
C ASP A 194 9.39 7.19 -20.09
N TYR A 195 8.27 7.02 -19.39
CA TYR A 195 7.57 8.13 -18.76
C TYR A 195 8.44 8.79 -17.68
N CYS A 196 8.96 8.02 -16.75
CA CYS A 196 9.81 8.55 -15.65
C CYS A 196 11.13 9.14 -16.19
N ASP A 197 11.72 8.53 -17.24
CA ASP A 197 12.94 9.06 -17.88
C ASP A 197 12.69 10.43 -18.53
N ARG A 198 11.55 10.60 -19.22
CA ARG A 198 11.17 11.91 -19.78
C ARG A 198 10.92 12.96 -18.68
N LEU A 199 10.28 12.59 -17.57
CA LEU A 199 10.08 13.51 -16.45
C LEU A 199 11.42 14.02 -15.90
N VAL A 200 12.35 13.10 -15.62
CA VAL A 200 13.68 13.46 -15.10
C VAL A 200 14.44 14.34 -16.07
N ARG A 201 14.57 13.93 -17.33
CA ARG A 201 15.33 14.70 -18.35
C ARG A 201 14.70 16.05 -18.65
N GLY A 202 13.37 16.12 -18.70
CA GLY A 202 12.65 17.39 -18.91
C GLY A 202 12.96 18.37 -17.79
N ARG A 203 12.85 17.93 -16.53
CA ARG A 203 13.15 18.75 -15.37
C ARG A 203 14.62 19.18 -15.28
N GLU A 204 15.56 18.28 -15.59
CA GLU A 204 16.98 18.64 -15.65
C GLU A 204 17.29 19.69 -16.72
N ALA A 205 16.58 19.66 -17.85
CA ALA A 205 16.75 20.64 -18.92
C ALA A 205 16.12 22.02 -18.60
N GLU A 206 15.02 22.03 -17.84
CA GLU A 206 14.32 23.25 -17.38
C GLU A 206 15.02 23.90 -16.20
N GLY A 207 15.71 23.13 -15.40
CA GLY A 207 16.39 23.53 -14.14
C GLY A 207 15.68 22.96 -12.92
N VAL A 208 16.47 22.62 -11.91
CA VAL A 208 16.03 22.04 -10.63
C VAL A 208 16.08 23.14 -9.58
N ASP A 209 14.98 23.40 -8.86
CA ASP A 209 14.85 24.48 -7.90
C ASP A 209 14.35 24.05 -6.49
N ASP A 210 14.26 22.73 -6.24
CA ASP A 210 13.76 22.11 -5.01
C ASP A 210 12.29 22.46 -4.68
N SER A 211 11.49 22.84 -5.69
CA SER A 211 10.10 23.26 -5.48
C SER A 211 9.14 22.11 -5.20
N ASP A 212 9.44 20.92 -5.71
CA ASP A 212 8.58 19.74 -5.61
C ASP A 212 9.36 18.43 -5.33
N LEU A 213 8.63 17.31 -5.26
CA LEU A 213 9.24 16.01 -4.98
C LEU A 213 10.19 15.55 -6.10
N LEU A 214 9.91 15.84 -7.37
CA LEU A 214 10.79 15.45 -8.48
C LEU A 214 12.14 16.18 -8.38
N ASP A 215 12.11 17.48 -8.08
CA ASP A 215 13.31 18.28 -7.87
C ASP A 215 14.16 17.74 -6.71
N GLN A 216 13.53 17.43 -5.57
CA GLN A 216 14.22 16.87 -4.41
C GLN A 216 14.90 15.54 -4.74
N LEU A 217 14.23 14.67 -5.50
CA LEU A 217 14.81 13.37 -5.92
C LEU A 217 15.95 13.53 -6.92
N ILE A 218 15.87 14.50 -7.84
CA ILE A 218 16.96 14.83 -8.78
C ILE A 218 18.14 15.41 -8.01
N THR A 219 17.89 16.30 -7.06
CA THR A 219 18.94 16.84 -6.17
C THR A 219 19.65 15.72 -5.41
N ALA A 220 18.91 14.80 -4.77
CA ALA A 220 19.48 13.64 -4.09
C ALA A 220 20.34 12.76 -5.03
N LYS A 221 19.93 12.62 -6.31
CA LYS A 221 20.74 11.93 -7.32
C LYS A 221 22.01 12.70 -7.64
N ASN A 222 21.95 14.02 -7.79
CA ASN A 222 23.10 14.87 -8.10
C ASN A 222 24.12 14.89 -6.93
N GLU A 223 23.64 14.75 -5.70
CA GLU A 223 24.47 14.63 -4.48
C GLU A 223 25.04 13.21 -4.26
N GLY A 224 24.67 12.24 -5.10
CA GLY A 224 25.16 10.87 -5.03
C GLY A 224 24.38 9.98 -4.03
N GLU A 225 23.29 10.46 -3.47
CA GLU A 225 22.43 9.69 -2.58
C GLU A 225 21.57 8.66 -3.33
N LEU A 226 21.26 8.94 -4.60
CA LEU A 226 20.56 8.02 -5.50
C LEU A 226 21.37 7.80 -6.78
N SER A 227 21.42 6.57 -7.27
CA SER A 227 21.87 6.32 -8.65
C SER A 227 20.77 6.70 -9.64
N GLU A 228 21.12 6.88 -10.92
CA GLU A 228 20.19 7.12 -12.03
C GLU A 228 19.07 6.08 -12.08
N LYS A 229 19.41 4.82 -11.82
CA LYS A 229 18.45 3.71 -11.84
C LYS A 229 17.53 3.71 -10.60
N GLU A 230 18.09 4.00 -9.43
CA GLU A 230 17.33 4.09 -8.19
C GLU A 230 16.32 5.23 -8.22
N LEU A 231 16.69 6.39 -8.78
CA LEU A 231 15.76 7.50 -8.99
C LEU A 231 14.57 7.06 -9.84
N ARG A 232 14.80 6.44 -11.00
CA ARG A 232 13.72 5.98 -11.89
C ARG A 232 12.87 4.89 -11.24
N TYR A 233 13.48 3.93 -10.57
CA TYR A 233 12.76 2.88 -9.85
C TYR A 233 11.91 3.44 -8.71
N LEU A 234 12.40 4.46 -8.01
CA LEU A 234 11.62 5.14 -6.98
C LEU A 234 10.41 5.86 -7.57
N LEU A 235 10.59 6.64 -8.66
CA LEU A 235 9.48 7.29 -9.37
C LEU A 235 8.47 6.27 -9.90
N MET A 236 8.93 5.22 -10.59
CA MET A 236 8.07 4.15 -11.12
C MET A 236 7.27 3.46 -10.01
N MET A 237 7.81 3.34 -8.80
CA MET A 237 7.12 2.75 -7.64
C MET A 237 6.11 3.70 -7.00
N LEU A 238 6.40 5.01 -6.95
CA LEU A 238 5.52 5.98 -6.28
C LEU A 238 4.12 6.04 -6.93
N PHE A 239 4.04 5.92 -8.26
CA PHE A 239 2.76 5.92 -8.97
C PHE A 239 1.86 4.74 -8.56
N PRO A 240 2.24 3.46 -8.74
CA PRO A 240 1.37 2.34 -8.34
C PRO A 240 1.13 2.28 -6.82
N ALA A 241 2.11 2.66 -6.00
CA ALA A 241 1.95 2.68 -4.54
C ALA A 241 0.89 3.68 -4.07
N GLY A 242 0.82 4.86 -4.69
CA GLY A 242 -0.19 5.87 -4.40
C GLY A 242 -1.53 5.61 -5.09
N TYR A 243 -1.53 4.93 -6.23
CA TYR A 243 -2.70 4.67 -7.05
C TYR A 243 -3.63 3.60 -6.45
N ASP A 244 -3.17 2.36 -6.40
CA ASP A 244 -4.01 1.18 -6.11
C ASP A 244 -4.60 1.24 -4.69
N THR A 245 -3.78 1.55 -3.71
CA THR A 245 -4.22 1.60 -2.31
C THR A 245 -5.25 2.70 -2.09
N SER A 246 -5.08 3.87 -2.69
CA SER A 246 -6.00 5.01 -2.56
C SER A 246 -7.28 4.79 -3.34
N LYS A 247 -7.22 4.26 -4.57
CA LYS A 247 -8.37 3.86 -5.38
C LYS A 247 -9.27 2.88 -4.62
N ASN A 248 -8.68 1.83 -4.06
CA ASN A 248 -9.43 0.83 -3.31
C ASN A 248 -9.99 1.41 -2.00
N SER A 249 -9.23 2.25 -1.29
CA SER A 249 -9.69 2.88 -0.07
C SER A 249 -10.87 3.84 -0.30
N LEU A 250 -10.84 4.65 -1.37
CA LEU A 250 -11.94 5.53 -1.77
C LEU A 250 -13.19 4.71 -2.14
N SER A 251 -13.01 3.61 -2.87
CA SER A 251 -14.11 2.72 -3.24
C SER A 251 -14.74 2.06 -2.00
N LEU A 252 -13.92 1.64 -1.04
CA LEU A 252 -14.39 1.04 0.22
C LEU A 252 -15.10 2.05 1.11
N ILE A 253 -14.60 3.29 1.21
CA ILE A 253 -15.32 4.34 1.96
C ILE A 253 -16.70 4.56 1.35
N LEU A 254 -16.81 4.72 0.03
CA LEU A 254 -18.12 4.86 -0.61
C LEU A 254 -19.02 3.66 -0.29
N TYR A 255 -18.50 2.44 -0.41
CA TYR A 255 -19.25 1.22 -0.12
C TYR A 255 -19.82 1.19 1.30
N TYR A 256 -19.01 1.55 2.32
CA TYR A 256 -19.48 1.56 3.71
C TYR A 256 -20.35 2.77 4.06
N MET A 257 -20.32 3.83 3.27
CA MET A 257 -21.01 5.07 3.55
C MET A 257 -22.29 5.26 2.71
N ILE A 258 -22.48 4.45 1.64
CA ILE A 258 -23.56 4.69 0.65
C ILE A 258 -24.95 4.72 1.28
N ASP A 259 -25.22 3.88 2.27
CA ASP A 259 -26.49 3.80 2.99
C ASP A 259 -26.51 4.61 4.29
N ARG A 260 -25.59 5.57 4.44
CA ARG A 260 -25.39 6.38 5.66
C ARG A 260 -25.49 7.88 5.38
N PRO A 261 -26.65 8.41 4.97
CA PRO A 261 -26.78 9.81 4.57
C PRO A 261 -26.46 10.80 5.70
N GLU A 262 -26.73 10.42 6.95
CA GLU A 262 -26.38 11.22 8.12
C GLU A 262 -24.87 11.35 8.30
N ASP A 263 -24.14 10.27 8.10
CA ASP A 263 -22.68 10.26 8.21
C ASP A 263 -22.06 11.09 7.07
N TRP A 264 -22.61 11.06 5.85
CA TRP A 264 -22.22 11.92 4.75
C TRP A 264 -22.39 13.41 5.09
N ARG A 265 -23.55 13.79 5.64
CA ARG A 265 -23.80 15.16 6.05
C ARG A 265 -22.83 15.60 7.14
N ARG A 266 -22.57 14.76 8.14
CA ARG A 266 -21.58 15.03 9.18
C ARG A 266 -20.18 15.20 8.61
N CYS A 267 -19.77 14.38 7.62
CA CYS A 267 -18.48 14.55 6.94
C CYS A 267 -18.36 15.90 6.24
N ALA A 268 -19.44 16.38 5.61
CA ALA A 268 -19.44 17.67 4.92
C ALA A 268 -19.35 18.86 5.88
N GLU A 269 -19.84 18.73 7.11
CA GLU A 269 -19.91 19.80 8.12
C GLU A 269 -18.75 19.73 9.13
N ASP A 270 -18.18 18.55 9.37
CA ASP A 270 -17.18 18.27 10.41
C ASP A 270 -15.99 17.47 9.84
N LEU A 271 -14.93 18.16 9.42
CA LEU A 271 -13.70 17.52 8.93
C LEU A 271 -13.08 16.54 9.95
N PRO A 272 -12.98 16.81 11.26
CA PRO A 272 -12.60 15.83 12.26
C PRO A 272 -13.44 14.55 12.22
N TYR A 273 -14.73 14.63 11.94
CA TYR A 273 -15.56 13.43 11.77
C TYR A 273 -15.19 12.66 10.49
N CYS A 274 -15.00 13.37 9.37
CA CYS A 274 -14.54 12.76 8.12
C CYS A 274 -13.20 12.03 8.31
N GLN A 275 -12.28 12.60 9.07
CA GLN A 275 -11.02 11.94 9.44
C GLN A 275 -11.25 10.69 10.28
N ARG A 276 -12.22 10.67 11.21
CA ARG A 276 -12.57 9.44 11.96
C ARG A 276 -13.15 8.36 11.06
N VAL A 277 -13.99 8.72 10.09
CA VAL A 277 -14.50 7.79 9.06
C VAL A 277 -13.34 7.15 8.30
N THR A 278 -12.37 7.96 7.88
CA THR A 278 -11.17 7.50 7.16
C THR A 278 -10.33 6.54 8.03
N GLU A 279 -10.06 6.88 9.29
CA GLU A 279 -9.31 6.00 10.20
C GLU A 279 -10.08 4.70 10.50
N GLU A 280 -11.39 4.77 10.64
CA GLU A 280 -12.21 3.59 10.85
C GLU A 280 -12.23 2.68 9.61
N MET A 281 -12.24 3.25 8.41
CA MET A 281 -12.10 2.47 7.18
C MET A 281 -10.75 1.74 7.15
N PHE A 282 -9.64 2.42 7.44
CA PHE A 282 -8.33 1.78 7.50
C PHE A 282 -8.25 0.67 8.55
N ARG A 283 -8.93 0.84 9.70
CA ARG A 283 -9.03 -0.22 10.70
C ARG A 283 -9.86 -1.40 10.18
N PHE A 284 -11.05 -1.09 9.67
CA PHE A 284 -12.08 -2.10 9.37
C PHE A 284 -11.78 -2.89 8.10
N HIS A 285 -11.21 -2.22 7.08
CA HIS A 285 -10.88 -2.83 5.80
C HIS A 285 -9.65 -2.19 5.17
N SER A 286 -8.47 -2.56 5.64
CA SER A 286 -7.22 -2.16 4.99
C SER A 286 -7.03 -2.93 3.67
N THR A 287 -6.42 -2.29 2.69
CA THR A 287 -6.27 -2.81 1.32
C THR A 287 -5.00 -3.65 1.11
N VAL A 288 -4.09 -3.68 2.09
CA VAL A 288 -2.76 -4.30 1.93
C VAL A 288 -2.50 -5.36 2.98
N SER A 289 -1.88 -6.46 2.59
CA SER A 289 -1.21 -7.43 3.45
C SER A 289 0.27 -7.51 3.09
N GLN A 290 1.15 -7.63 4.07
CA GLN A 290 2.59 -7.60 3.86
C GLN A 290 3.16 -9.01 3.78
N LYS A 291 4.02 -9.27 2.79
CA LYS A 291 4.74 -10.53 2.63
C LYS A 291 6.15 -10.39 3.18
N ARG A 292 6.60 -11.38 3.94
CA ARG A 292 7.94 -11.42 4.53
C ARG A 292 8.50 -12.83 4.48
N THR A 293 9.81 -12.92 4.33
CA THR A 293 10.57 -14.16 4.53
C THR A 293 11.51 -14.00 5.70
N VAL A 294 11.61 -15.03 6.54
CA VAL A 294 12.54 -15.08 7.67
C VAL A 294 13.96 -15.20 7.13
N VAL A 295 14.79 -14.21 7.39
CA VAL A 295 16.23 -14.19 7.01
C VAL A 295 17.14 -14.51 8.17
N LYS A 296 16.62 -14.39 9.40
CA LYS A 296 17.31 -14.77 10.64
C LYS A 296 16.29 -15.41 11.57
N GLU A 297 16.62 -16.62 12.03
CA GLU A 297 15.77 -17.36 12.97
C GLU A 297 15.40 -16.51 14.20
N PHE A 298 14.16 -16.57 14.62
CA PHE A 298 13.67 -15.90 15.82
C PHE A 298 12.57 -16.69 16.52
N ASP A 299 12.35 -16.37 17.79
CA ASP A 299 11.28 -16.92 18.61
C ASP A 299 10.22 -15.83 18.88
N TYR A 300 8.93 -16.24 18.83
CA TYR A 300 7.80 -15.40 19.20
C TYR A 300 6.68 -16.27 19.77
N ASP A 301 6.18 -15.89 20.95
CA ASP A 301 5.06 -16.55 21.65
C ASP A 301 5.20 -18.09 21.74
N GLY A 302 6.40 -18.55 22.11
CA GLY A 302 6.70 -19.98 22.28
C GLY A 302 6.98 -20.74 20.97
N ILE A 303 6.88 -20.08 19.83
CA ILE A 303 7.08 -20.66 18.50
C ILE A 303 8.41 -20.16 17.91
N ARG A 304 9.16 -21.09 17.31
CA ARG A 304 10.41 -20.82 16.58
C ARG A 304 10.17 -20.75 15.10
N PHE A 305 10.65 -19.68 14.48
CA PHE A 305 10.54 -19.42 13.05
C PHE A 305 11.92 -19.58 12.38
N PRO A 306 12.18 -20.70 11.68
CA PRO A 306 13.42 -20.93 10.98
C PRO A 306 13.59 -20.01 9.77
N VAL A 307 14.85 -19.81 9.35
CA VAL A 307 15.19 -19.11 8.10
C VAL A 307 14.47 -19.77 6.91
N GLY A 308 13.96 -18.96 5.99
CA GLY A 308 13.19 -19.40 4.83
C GLY A 308 11.67 -19.52 5.09
N THR A 309 11.21 -19.34 6.34
CA THR A 309 9.76 -19.34 6.62
C THR A 309 9.09 -18.15 5.95
N PHE A 310 8.06 -18.41 5.13
CA PHE A 310 7.26 -17.38 4.48
C PHE A 310 6.07 -16.98 5.37
N LEU A 311 5.87 -15.68 5.54
CA LEU A 311 4.81 -15.11 6.36
C LEU A 311 4.02 -14.05 5.56
N ILE A 312 2.70 -14.10 5.66
CA ILE A 312 1.83 -13.00 5.25
C ILE A 312 1.28 -12.32 6.50
N PHE A 313 1.54 -11.05 6.68
CA PHE A 313 0.93 -10.24 7.73
C PHE A 313 -0.39 -9.68 7.23
N GLY A 314 -1.50 -10.17 7.80
CA GLY A 314 -2.85 -9.78 7.49
C GLY A 314 -3.22 -8.41 8.06
N THR A 315 -2.51 -7.35 7.69
CA THR A 315 -2.85 -5.98 8.09
C THR A 315 -4.26 -5.59 7.67
N SER A 316 -4.76 -6.22 6.59
CA SER A 316 -6.13 -6.05 6.09
C SER A 316 -7.22 -6.62 7.01
N VAL A 317 -6.89 -7.56 7.88
CA VAL A 317 -7.85 -8.23 8.78
C VAL A 317 -7.56 -8.02 10.26
N ALA A 318 -6.33 -7.65 10.62
CA ALA A 318 -5.92 -7.45 12.00
C ALA A 318 -6.71 -6.34 12.72
N GLY A 319 -7.25 -5.36 12.00
CA GLY A 319 -8.12 -4.32 12.54
C GLY A 319 -9.49 -4.82 13.00
N ARG A 320 -9.87 -6.06 12.65
CA ARG A 320 -11.09 -6.72 13.11
C ARG A 320 -10.81 -7.83 14.14
N ASP A 321 -9.67 -7.79 14.79
CA ASP A 321 -9.35 -8.70 15.88
C ASP A 321 -10.14 -8.35 17.13
N PRO A 322 -11.08 -9.22 17.60
CA PRO A 322 -11.91 -8.94 18.76
C PRO A 322 -11.13 -8.93 20.09
N THR A 323 -9.89 -9.43 20.11
CA THR A 323 -9.02 -9.36 21.29
C THR A 323 -8.40 -7.97 21.46
N ALA A 324 -8.33 -7.18 20.39
CA ALA A 324 -7.74 -5.84 20.37
C ALA A 324 -8.79 -4.72 20.27
N PHE A 325 -9.88 -4.94 19.54
CA PHE A 325 -10.88 -3.91 19.26
C PHE A 325 -12.25 -4.31 19.79
N LYS A 326 -12.84 -3.43 20.59
CA LYS A 326 -14.24 -3.56 20.97
C LYS A 326 -15.12 -3.41 19.72
N ASP A 327 -16.16 -4.22 19.59
CA ASP A 327 -17.06 -4.25 18.45
C ASP A 327 -16.28 -4.30 17.11
N ALA A 328 -15.28 -5.19 17.05
CA ALA A 328 -14.30 -5.27 15.99
C ALA A 328 -14.93 -5.43 14.58
N ASP A 329 -16.06 -6.15 14.50
CA ASP A 329 -16.80 -6.43 13.27
C ASP A 329 -17.85 -5.35 12.91
N THR A 330 -17.85 -4.22 13.60
CA THR A 330 -18.73 -3.10 13.33
C THR A 330 -17.97 -1.92 12.76
N PHE A 331 -18.37 -1.41 11.58
CA PHE A 331 -17.90 -0.15 11.06
C PHE A 331 -18.61 0.99 11.79
N ASN A 332 -17.91 1.65 12.71
CA ASN A 332 -18.46 2.73 13.51
C ASN A 332 -17.41 3.81 13.82
N PRO A 333 -17.44 4.95 13.09
CA PRO A 333 -16.52 6.07 13.29
C PRO A 333 -16.66 6.77 14.66
N ASP A 334 -17.76 6.54 15.38
CA ASP A 334 -17.99 7.16 16.69
C ASP A 334 -17.44 6.31 17.88
N LEU A 335 -17.04 5.07 17.62
CA LEU A 335 -16.41 4.27 18.69
C LEU A 335 -15.01 4.80 19.00
N PRO A 336 -14.69 5.06 20.26
CA PRO A 336 -13.34 5.40 20.66
C PRO A 336 -12.35 4.30 20.26
N ARG A 337 -11.21 4.71 19.70
CA ARG A 337 -10.14 3.80 19.30
C ARG A 337 -8.84 4.20 20.01
N ASP A 338 -8.62 3.61 21.18
CA ASP A 338 -7.40 3.84 22.00
C ASP A 338 -6.17 3.20 21.36
N ILE A 339 -6.37 2.26 20.43
CA ILE A 339 -5.32 1.50 19.77
C ILE A 339 -5.25 1.91 18.30
N ARG A 340 -4.04 2.27 17.83
CA ARG A 340 -3.81 2.58 16.41
C ARG A 340 -3.91 1.32 15.57
N ASN A 341 -4.58 1.42 14.41
CA ASN A 341 -4.61 0.35 13.42
C ASN A 341 -3.18 0.07 12.86
N VAL A 342 -3.03 -1.08 12.22
CA VAL A 342 -1.76 -1.54 11.60
C VAL A 342 -1.82 -1.49 10.06
N ALA A 343 -2.80 -0.81 9.48
CA ALA A 343 -3.03 -0.74 8.03
C ALA A 343 -1.81 -0.25 7.26
N PHE A 344 -1.04 0.65 7.85
CA PHE A 344 0.16 1.23 7.24
C PHE A 344 1.47 0.48 7.58
N GLY A 345 1.37 -0.70 8.21
CA GLY A 345 2.52 -1.46 8.66
C GLY A 345 3.26 -0.80 9.82
N ARG A 346 4.46 -1.31 10.11
CA ARG A 346 5.34 -0.84 11.19
C ARG A 346 6.81 -0.99 10.79
N GLY A 347 7.71 -0.47 11.64
CA GLY A 347 9.15 -0.57 11.42
C GLY A 347 9.65 0.33 10.30
N VAL A 348 10.81 0.02 9.75
CA VAL A 348 11.44 0.81 8.70
C VAL A 348 10.65 0.80 7.40
N HIS A 349 9.82 -0.23 7.18
CA HIS A 349 8.93 -0.35 6.02
C HIS A 349 7.51 0.23 6.25
N MET A 350 7.26 0.95 7.35
CA MET A 350 6.00 1.64 7.54
C MET A 350 5.69 2.55 6.34
N CYS A 351 4.43 2.57 5.89
CA CYS A 351 4.02 3.30 4.70
C CYS A 351 4.53 4.74 4.68
N LEU A 352 5.29 5.08 3.64
CA LEU A 352 5.82 6.42 3.44
C LEU A 352 4.68 7.42 3.21
N GLY A 353 3.68 7.04 2.40
CA GLY A 353 2.54 7.87 2.00
C GLY A 353 1.38 7.92 3.00
N GLN A 354 1.52 7.44 4.25
CA GLN A 354 0.40 7.36 5.18
C GLN A 354 -0.30 8.70 5.48
N HIS A 355 0.44 9.81 5.48
CA HIS A 355 -0.13 11.15 5.70
C HIS A 355 -0.82 11.67 4.44
N LEU A 356 -0.25 11.39 3.27
CA LEU A 356 -0.89 11.68 1.98
C LEU A 356 -2.21 10.91 1.82
N ALA A 357 -2.20 9.61 2.11
CA ALA A 357 -3.40 8.78 2.04
C ALA A 357 -4.53 9.33 2.90
N ARG A 358 -4.23 9.73 4.15
CA ARG A 358 -5.21 10.38 5.04
C ARG A 358 -5.73 11.69 4.49
N ALA A 359 -4.85 12.51 3.94
CA ALA A 359 -5.19 13.83 3.43
C ALA A 359 -6.06 13.78 2.17
N GLN A 360 -5.83 12.82 1.28
CA GLN A 360 -6.57 12.71 0.03
C GLN A 360 -7.87 11.90 0.15
N ILE A 361 -8.04 11.11 1.22
CA ILE A 361 -9.24 10.30 1.43
C ILE A 361 -10.25 11.01 2.36
N ALA A 362 -9.78 11.81 3.32
CA ALA A 362 -10.64 12.62 4.19
C ALA A 362 -11.06 13.92 3.53
#